data_f82d633fdcd7b60f59c0733d5b3ccb90
#
_entry.id   f82d633fdcd7b60f59c0733d5b3ccb90
#
_cell.length_a   1.000
_cell.length_b   1.000
_cell.length_c   1.000
_cell.angle_alpha   90.00
_cell.angle_beta   90.00
_cell.angle_gamma   90.00
#
_symmetry.space_group_name_H-M   'P 1'
#
loop_
_entity.id
_entity.type
_entity.pdbx_description
1 polymer ?
#
loop_
_entity_poly.entity_id
_entity_poly.type
_entity_poly.pdbx_seq_one_letter_code
_entity_poly.pdbx_strand_id
1 'polypeptide(L)'
;MTTAETIQLEKAREYCKGEFTVSTDRERIDLDVVHGFLTECYWAKGVSRDVVARSIENSLCFGVYSEGKQVGFARVISDYATYAYIGDVFLLEPFRGRGLGKWMMECVIEHPRLQGLRRWSLVTRDAHGLYSQLGFTPLKKPQNYMEIHRRDVYTGSGRENV
;
A
#
# COMPACT_ATOMS: atom_id res chain seq x y z
N MET A 1 -19.43 -19.79 18.03
CA MET A 1 -18.35 -19.34 17.13
C MET A 1 -18.28 -17.84 17.19
N THR A 2 -17.28 -17.32 17.80
CA THR A 2 -17.09 -15.89 17.98
C THR A 2 -16.51 -15.28 16.69
N THR A 3 -16.90 -14.07 16.40
CA THR A 3 -16.52 -13.27 15.21
C THR A 3 -14.99 -13.15 15.02
N ALA A 4 -14.21 -13.42 16.04
CA ALA A 4 -12.75 -13.41 16.02
C ALA A 4 -12.14 -14.62 15.27
N GLU A 5 -12.79 -15.77 15.28
CA GLU A 5 -12.31 -16.97 14.58
C GLU A 5 -12.56 -16.92 13.06
N THR A 6 -13.51 -16.13 12.61
CA THR A 6 -13.82 -15.96 11.17
C THR A 6 -12.81 -15.06 10.46
N ILE A 7 -12.07 -14.22 11.20
CA ILE A 7 -11.05 -13.30 10.62
C ILE A 7 -9.74 -14.05 10.30
N GLN A 8 -9.54 -15.24 10.83
CA GLN A 8 -8.26 -15.94 10.80
C GLN A 8 -8.02 -16.86 9.60
N LEU A 9 -8.95 -16.99 8.66
CA LEU A 9 -8.85 -18.01 7.60
C LEU A 9 -9.24 -17.55 6.19
N GLU A 10 -9.08 -16.28 5.85
CA GLU A 10 -9.06 -15.97 4.43
C GLU A 10 -7.68 -16.30 3.87
N LYS A 11 -7.68 -17.36 3.06
CA LYS A 11 -6.51 -17.83 2.32
C LYS A 11 -5.90 -16.66 1.53
N ALA A 12 -4.60 -16.47 1.66
CA ALA A 12 -3.86 -15.51 0.86
C ALA A 12 -4.22 -15.63 -0.63
N ARG A 13 -4.37 -14.49 -1.31
CA ARG A 13 -4.66 -14.43 -2.74
C ARG A 13 -3.39 -14.30 -3.53
N GLU A 14 -3.32 -15.03 -4.62
CA GLU A 14 -2.25 -14.92 -5.59
C GLU A 14 -2.80 -14.64 -6.98
N TYR A 15 -2.11 -13.77 -7.70
CA TYR A 15 -2.39 -13.39 -9.08
C TYR A 15 -1.11 -13.59 -9.87
N CYS A 16 -1.17 -14.23 -11.02
CA CYS A 16 -0.01 -14.52 -11.85
C CYS A 16 -0.12 -13.84 -13.20
N LYS A 17 0.99 -13.29 -13.67
CA LYS A 17 1.12 -12.69 -14.99
C LYS A 17 2.54 -12.91 -15.51
N GLY A 18 2.71 -13.86 -16.44
CA GLY A 18 4.04 -14.26 -16.90
C GLY A 18 4.90 -14.78 -15.75
N GLU A 19 6.06 -14.20 -15.59
CA GLU A 19 7.02 -14.53 -14.52
C GLU A 19 6.71 -13.85 -13.17
N PHE A 20 5.69 -12.98 -13.13
CA PHE A 20 5.37 -12.17 -11.96
C PHE A 20 4.17 -12.73 -11.19
N THR A 21 4.27 -12.63 -9.87
CA THR A 21 3.18 -12.95 -8.95
C THR A 21 2.88 -11.75 -8.06
N VAL A 22 1.61 -11.42 -7.89
CA VAL A 22 1.14 -10.55 -6.80
C VAL A 22 0.53 -11.44 -5.73
N SER A 23 0.95 -11.30 -4.49
CA SER A 23 0.44 -12.10 -3.37
C SER A 23 0.06 -11.22 -2.18
N THR A 24 -1.04 -11.59 -1.50
CA THR A 24 -1.44 -10.99 -0.22
C THR A 24 -0.96 -11.79 0.99
N ASP A 25 -0.12 -12.79 0.78
CA ASP A 25 0.49 -13.55 1.86
C ASP A 25 1.48 -12.68 2.64
N ARG A 26 1.10 -12.36 3.87
CA ARG A 26 1.92 -11.52 4.75
C ARG A 26 3.27 -12.15 5.08
N GLU A 27 3.34 -13.48 5.16
CA GLU A 27 4.59 -14.20 5.48
C GLU A 27 5.61 -14.10 4.35
N ARG A 28 5.17 -13.80 3.13
CA ARG A 28 6.06 -13.57 1.98
C ARG A 28 6.63 -12.15 1.91
N ILE A 29 6.11 -11.21 2.70
CA ILE A 29 6.60 -9.82 2.69
C ILE A 29 8.02 -9.78 3.23
N ASP A 30 8.94 -9.33 2.41
CA ASP A 30 10.32 -9.07 2.80
C ASP A 30 10.42 -7.68 3.43
N LEU A 31 10.48 -7.65 4.76
CA LEU A 31 10.54 -6.41 5.52
C LEU A 31 11.78 -5.58 5.17
N ASP A 32 12.90 -6.22 4.84
CA ASP A 32 14.13 -5.48 4.48
C ASP A 32 13.97 -4.78 3.13
N VAL A 33 13.31 -5.40 2.17
CA VAL A 33 12.97 -4.76 0.88
C VAL A 33 12.03 -3.59 1.09
N VAL A 34 10.95 -3.76 1.85
CA VAL A 34 9.96 -2.71 2.08
C VAL A 34 10.56 -1.55 2.88
N HIS A 35 11.22 -1.83 4.00
CA HIS A 35 11.86 -0.81 4.81
C HIS A 35 12.98 -0.10 4.04
N GLY A 36 13.83 -0.84 3.34
CA GLY A 36 14.93 -0.28 2.56
C GLY A 36 14.46 0.72 1.50
N PHE A 37 13.32 0.44 0.85
CA PHE A 37 12.73 1.39 -0.08
C PHE A 37 12.11 2.59 0.63
N LEU A 38 11.24 2.35 1.63
CA LEU A 38 10.46 3.40 2.27
C LEU A 38 11.33 4.41 3.03
N THR A 39 12.40 3.96 3.69
CA THR A 39 13.28 4.85 4.46
C THR A 39 14.02 5.88 3.59
N GLU A 40 14.16 5.61 2.29
CA GLU A 40 14.79 6.50 1.32
C GLU A 40 13.80 7.30 0.47
N CYS A 41 12.51 6.89 0.45
CA CYS A 41 11.53 7.59 -0.36
C CYS A 41 11.07 8.91 0.29
N TYR A 42 10.62 9.87 -0.54
CA TYR A 42 10.29 11.22 -0.08
C TYR A 42 9.14 11.29 0.93
N TRP A 43 8.15 10.37 0.85
CA TRP A 43 6.97 10.41 1.73
C TRP A 43 7.18 9.74 3.09
N ALA A 44 8.24 8.94 3.25
CA ALA A 44 8.50 8.19 4.48
C ALA A 44 9.99 8.22 4.89
N LYS A 45 10.75 9.20 4.40
CA LYS A 45 12.19 9.28 4.64
C LYS A 45 12.55 9.19 6.12
N GLY A 46 13.44 8.25 6.43
CA GLY A 46 13.90 8.02 7.79
C GLY A 46 12.96 7.16 8.64
N VAL A 47 11.88 6.60 8.06
CA VAL A 47 10.98 5.70 8.80
C VAL A 47 11.75 4.52 9.39
N SER A 48 11.48 4.19 10.66
CA SER A 48 12.12 3.06 11.31
C SER A 48 11.55 1.72 10.83
N ARG A 49 12.37 0.67 10.96
CA ARG A 49 11.97 -0.71 10.62
C ARG A 49 10.76 -1.16 11.45
N ASP A 50 10.70 -0.80 12.73
CA ASP A 50 9.59 -1.17 13.63
C ASP A 50 8.26 -0.51 13.21
N VAL A 51 8.30 0.73 12.75
CA VAL A 51 7.10 1.41 12.22
C VAL A 51 6.62 0.74 10.96
N VAL A 52 7.52 0.38 10.04
CA VAL A 52 7.15 -0.35 8.82
C VAL A 52 6.56 -1.72 9.15
N ALA A 53 7.19 -2.49 10.04
CA ALA A 53 6.68 -3.79 10.48
C ALA A 53 5.26 -3.69 11.04
N ARG A 54 5.04 -2.76 11.96
CA ARG A 54 3.72 -2.53 12.56
C ARG A 54 2.67 -2.09 11.54
N SER A 55 3.07 -1.29 10.55
CA SER A 55 2.15 -0.89 9.47
C SER A 55 1.73 -2.08 8.60
N ILE A 56 2.65 -3.00 8.32
CA ILE A 56 2.37 -4.23 7.58
C ILE A 56 1.42 -5.14 8.36
N GLU A 57 1.65 -5.29 9.67
CA GLU A 57 0.78 -6.11 10.53
C GLU A 57 -0.68 -5.64 10.55
N ASN A 58 -0.90 -4.33 10.41
CA ASN A 58 -2.22 -3.71 10.52
C ASN A 58 -2.83 -3.28 9.17
N SER A 59 -2.33 -3.81 8.08
CA SER A 59 -2.80 -3.46 6.73
C SER A 59 -2.96 -4.70 5.86
N LEU A 60 -3.75 -4.57 4.79
CA LEU A 60 -3.75 -5.53 3.71
C LEU A 60 -2.61 -5.18 2.75
N CYS A 61 -1.63 -6.07 2.68
CA CYS A 61 -0.42 -5.83 1.90
C CYS A 61 -0.41 -6.70 0.64
N PHE A 62 0.10 -6.14 -0.43
CA PHE A 62 0.33 -6.81 -1.71
C PHE A 62 1.82 -6.75 -2.02
N GLY A 63 2.45 -7.90 -2.15
CA GLY A 63 3.82 -7.99 -2.65
C GLY A 63 3.83 -8.39 -4.11
N VAL A 64 4.72 -7.82 -4.90
CA VAL A 64 5.04 -8.28 -6.26
C VAL A 64 6.33 -9.07 -6.22
N TYR A 65 6.33 -10.23 -6.84
CA TYR A 65 7.45 -11.16 -6.83
C TYR A 65 7.88 -11.54 -8.23
N SER A 66 9.19 -11.65 -8.43
CA SER A 66 9.82 -12.21 -9.62
C SER A 66 10.90 -13.19 -9.16
N GLU A 67 10.87 -14.42 -9.69
CA GLU A 67 11.82 -15.48 -9.30
C GLU A 67 11.92 -15.68 -7.79
N GLY A 68 10.79 -15.57 -7.08
CA GLY A 68 10.70 -15.72 -5.63
C GLY A 68 11.19 -14.54 -4.81
N LYS A 69 11.66 -13.45 -5.43
CA LYS A 69 12.13 -12.24 -4.76
C LYS A 69 11.08 -11.14 -4.84
N GLN A 70 10.89 -10.40 -3.77
CA GLN A 70 9.99 -9.25 -3.76
C GLN A 70 10.59 -8.09 -4.56
N VAL A 71 9.81 -7.58 -5.51
CA VAL A 71 10.21 -6.50 -6.42
C VAL A 71 9.26 -5.31 -6.39
N GLY A 72 8.16 -5.41 -5.65
CA GLY A 72 7.20 -4.33 -5.48
C GLY A 72 6.31 -4.53 -4.28
N PHE A 73 5.53 -3.50 -3.94
CA PHE A 73 4.69 -3.46 -2.77
C PHE A 73 3.54 -2.48 -2.92
N ALA A 74 2.43 -2.77 -2.29
CA ALA A 74 1.35 -1.83 -2.02
C ALA A 74 0.69 -2.16 -0.69
N ARG A 75 0.24 -1.14 0.04
CA ARG A 75 -0.39 -1.29 1.34
C ARG A 75 -1.76 -0.63 1.32
N VAL A 76 -2.77 -1.33 1.82
CA VAL A 76 -4.14 -0.85 1.91
C VAL A 76 -4.57 -0.81 3.38
N ILE A 77 -4.96 0.38 3.84
CA ILE A 77 -5.59 0.58 5.15
C ILE A 77 -7.09 0.61 4.93
N SER A 78 -7.83 -0.30 5.54
CA SER A 78 -9.27 -0.43 5.34
C SER A 78 -9.97 -1.06 6.53
N ASP A 79 -11.23 -0.66 6.74
CA ASP A 79 -12.16 -1.37 7.60
C ASP A 79 -12.88 -2.51 6.86
N TYR A 80 -12.59 -2.69 5.57
CA TYR A 80 -13.22 -3.67 4.67
C TYR A 80 -14.73 -3.50 4.48
N ALA A 81 -15.28 -2.38 4.84
CA ALA A 81 -16.70 -2.09 4.79
C ALA A 81 -17.02 -0.75 4.12
N THR A 82 -16.30 0.31 4.46
CA THR A 82 -16.65 1.67 4.05
C THR A 82 -15.57 2.39 3.28
N TYR A 83 -14.30 2.13 3.58
CA TYR A 83 -13.19 2.98 3.15
C TYR A 83 -11.90 2.19 2.94
N ALA A 84 -11.13 2.58 1.93
CA ALA A 84 -9.77 2.12 1.74
C ALA A 84 -8.83 3.28 1.39
N TYR A 85 -7.67 3.31 2.02
CA TYR A 85 -6.55 4.18 1.69
C TYR A 85 -5.39 3.36 1.14
N ILE A 86 -4.89 3.75 -0.03
CA ILE A 86 -3.76 3.10 -0.68
C ILE A 86 -2.50 3.90 -0.38
N GLY A 87 -1.50 3.25 0.17
CA GLY A 87 -0.22 3.86 0.49
C GLY A 87 0.97 2.94 0.23
N ASP A 88 2.16 3.51 0.31
CA ASP A 88 3.43 2.79 0.20
C ASP A 88 3.55 1.96 -1.10
N VAL A 89 3.03 2.49 -2.21
CA VAL A 89 3.06 1.82 -3.51
C VAL A 89 4.40 2.04 -4.18
N PHE A 90 5.11 0.96 -4.48
CA PHE A 90 6.35 1.06 -5.24
C PHE A 90 6.66 -0.21 -6.06
N LEU A 91 7.48 -0.02 -7.07
CA LEU A 91 8.24 -1.06 -7.76
C LEU A 91 9.72 -0.70 -7.70
N LEU A 92 10.58 -1.69 -7.50
CA LEU A 92 12.01 -1.51 -7.62
C LEU A 92 12.37 -1.07 -9.04
N GLU A 93 13.36 -0.22 -9.16
CA GLU A 93 13.70 0.47 -10.42
C GLU A 93 13.83 -0.45 -11.65
N PRO A 94 14.52 -1.61 -11.58
CA PRO A 94 14.67 -2.49 -12.75
C PRO A 94 13.35 -3.05 -13.28
N PHE A 95 12.27 -3.00 -12.48
CA PHE A 95 10.96 -3.58 -12.82
C PHE A 95 9.93 -2.54 -13.24
N ARG A 96 10.30 -1.27 -13.28
CA ARG A 96 9.45 -0.17 -13.74
C ARG A 96 9.31 -0.16 -15.27
N GLY A 97 8.23 0.48 -15.76
CA GLY A 97 7.99 0.63 -17.19
C GLY A 97 7.50 -0.64 -17.89
N ARG A 98 7.06 -1.66 -17.15
CA ARG A 98 6.56 -2.94 -17.70
C ARG A 98 5.06 -3.14 -17.46
N GLY A 99 4.35 -2.13 -16.96
CA GLY A 99 2.92 -2.23 -16.63
C GLY A 99 2.63 -2.95 -15.31
N LEU A 100 3.62 -3.32 -14.52
CA LEU A 100 3.45 -4.05 -13.26
C LEU A 100 2.74 -3.23 -12.19
N GLY A 101 3.00 -1.93 -12.12
CA GLY A 101 2.33 -1.03 -11.18
C GLY A 101 0.83 -0.96 -11.43
N LYS A 102 0.41 -0.82 -12.68
CA LYS A 102 -1.00 -0.84 -13.06
C LYS A 102 -1.64 -2.17 -12.73
N TRP A 103 -1.01 -3.27 -13.11
CA TRP A 103 -1.51 -4.62 -12.83
C TRP A 103 -1.63 -4.89 -11.33
N MET A 104 -0.63 -4.53 -10.53
CA MET A 104 -0.71 -4.65 -9.06
C MET A 104 -1.90 -3.88 -8.51
N MET A 105 -2.13 -2.66 -8.99
CA MET A 105 -3.28 -1.85 -8.56
C MET A 105 -4.62 -2.42 -9.02
N GLU A 106 -4.69 -3.05 -10.18
CA GLU A 106 -5.87 -3.81 -10.61
C GLU A 106 -6.16 -4.96 -9.64
N CYS A 107 -5.13 -5.72 -9.24
CA CYS A 107 -5.26 -6.77 -8.21
C CYS A 107 -5.77 -6.22 -6.87
N VAL A 108 -5.30 -5.04 -6.48
CA VAL A 108 -5.77 -4.35 -5.25
C VAL A 108 -7.26 -4.03 -5.34
N ILE A 109 -7.68 -3.36 -6.43
CA ILE A 109 -9.06 -2.90 -6.59
C ILE A 109 -10.03 -4.08 -6.73
N GLU A 110 -9.62 -5.16 -7.37
CA GLU A 110 -10.43 -6.36 -7.58
C GLU A 110 -10.43 -7.32 -6.37
N HIS A 111 -9.66 -7.03 -5.33
CA HIS A 111 -9.56 -7.92 -4.17
C HIS A 111 -10.94 -8.12 -3.51
N PRO A 112 -11.39 -9.37 -3.26
CA PRO A 112 -12.75 -9.66 -2.78
C PRO A 112 -13.14 -8.93 -1.49
N ARG A 113 -12.22 -8.75 -0.56
CA ARG A 113 -12.49 -8.06 0.71
C ARG A 113 -12.67 -6.54 0.57
N LEU A 114 -12.31 -5.97 -0.56
CA LEU A 114 -12.36 -4.53 -0.80
C LEU A 114 -13.53 -4.13 -1.72
N GLN A 115 -14.51 -5.03 -1.90
CA GLN A 115 -15.68 -4.73 -2.72
C GLN A 115 -16.76 -3.99 -1.93
N GLY A 116 -17.55 -3.16 -2.61
CA GLY A 116 -18.65 -2.42 -2.00
C GLY A 116 -18.25 -1.23 -1.13
N LEU A 117 -16.99 -0.85 -1.10
CA LEU A 117 -16.53 0.33 -0.35
C LEU A 117 -17.10 1.62 -0.96
N ARG A 118 -17.53 2.53 -0.09
CA ARG A 118 -18.03 3.83 -0.52
C ARG A 118 -16.96 4.73 -1.08
N ARG A 119 -15.73 4.62 -0.59
CA ARG A 119 -14.63 5.50 -0.98
C ARG A 119 -13.28 4.80 -0.94
N TRP A 120 -12.51 5.07 -1.97
CA TRP A 120 -11.09 4.82 -2.05
C TRP A 120 -10.35 6.15 -2.08
N SER A 121 -9.23 6.27 -1.44
CA SER A 121 -8.38 7.45 -1.57
C SER A 121 -6.89 7.09 -1.57
N LEU A 122 -6.12 8.01 -2.10
CA LEU A 122 -4.66 7.97 -2.09
C LEU A 122 -4.12 9.39 -2.20
N VAL A 123 -2.85 9.54 -1.91
CA VAL A 123 -2.11 10.77 -2.15
C VAL A 123 -0.95 10.43 -3.08
N THR A 124 -0.80 11.20 -4.14
CA THR A 124 0.32 11.04 -5.08
C THR A 124 0.82 12.40 -5.54
N ARG A 125 2.12 12.51 -5.73
CA ARG A 125 2.75 13.70 -6.28
C ARG A 125 2.78 13.68 -7.83
N ASP A 126 2.99 12.51 -8.40
CA ASP A 126 3.42 12.35 -9.80
C ASP A 126 2.80 11.17 -10.55
N ALA A 127 1.93 10.38 -9.92
CA ALA A 127 1.33 9.19 -10.54
C ALA A 127 -0.16 9.34 -10.87
N HIS A 128 -0.67 10.56 -11.03
CA HIS A 128 -2.07 10.82 -11.37
C HIS A 128 -2.52 10.10 -12.64
N GLY A 129 -1.66 10.01 -13.66
CA GLY A 129 -1.97 9.32 -14.91
C GLY A 129 -2.21 7.81 -14.74
N LEU A 130 -1.49 7.17 -13.83
CA LEU A 130 -1.70 5.77 -13.50
C LEU A 130 -3.07 5.58 -12.81
N TYR A 131 -3.32 6.32 -11.77
CA TYR A 131 -4.53 6.15 -10.96
C TYR A 131 -5.81 6.60 -11.68
N SER A 132 -5.73 7.60 -12.56
CA SER A 132 -6.89 7.99 -13.37
C SER A 132 -7.36 6.87 -14.31
N GLN A 133 -6.46 6.04 -14.83
CA GLN A 133 -6.82 4.85 -15.63
C GLN A 133 -7.60 3.79 -14.83
N LEU A 134 -7.50 3.84 -13.50
CA LEU A 134 -8.18 2.94 -12.57
C LEU A 134 -9.46 3.53 -11.96
N GLY A 135 -9.89 4.70 -12.44
CA GLY A 135 -11.11 5.36 -12.00
C GLY A 135 -10.94 6.37 -10.87
N PHE A 136 -9.71 6.64 -10.41
CA PHE A 136 -9.46 7.70 -9.45
C PHE A 136 -9.56 9.07 -10.12
N THR A 137 -10.15 10.01 -9.41
CA THR A 137 -10.32 11.41 -9.85
C THR A 137 -9.79 12.37 -8.79
N PRO A 138 -9.41 13.59 -9.14
CA PRO A 138 -9.20 14.61 -8.14
C PRO A 138 -10.41 14.74 -7.21
N LEU A 139 -10.18 15.14 -5.96
CA LEU A 139 -11.25 15.35 -5.00
C LEU A 139 -12.25 16.37 -5.56
N LYS A 140 -13.54 16.03 -5.55
CA LYS A 140 -14.60 16.95 -6.02
C LYS A 140 -14.75 18.18 -5.12
N LYS A 141 -14.48 18.02 -3.83
CA LYS A 141 -14.56 19.07 -2.81
C LYS A 141 -13.34 19.02 -1.91
N PRO A 142 -12.14 19.40 -2.42
CA PRO A 142 -10.91 19.33 -1.64
C PRO A 142 -10.97 20.16 -0.35
N GLN A 143 -11.75 21.23 -0.34
CA GLN A 143 -11.96 22.08 0.84
C GLN A 143 -12.67 21.39 2.00
N ASN A 144 -13.29 20.21 1.78
CA ASN A 144 -13.91 19.43 2.84
C ASN A 144 -12.93 18.49 3.55
N TYR A 145 -11.70 18.38 3.04
CA TYR A 145 -10.68 17.52 3.62
C TYR A 145 -9.78 18.31 4.54
N MET A 146 -9.46 17.70 5.66
CA MET A 146 -8.53 18.26 6.66
C MET A 146 -7.53 17.19 7.05
N GLU A 147 -6.31 17.59 7.37
CA GLU A 147 -5.25 16.69 7.80
C GLU A 147 -4.49 17.25 9.01
N ILE A 148 -3.89 16.36 9.78
CA ILE A 148 -2.76 16.67 10.64
C ILE A 148 -1.57 15.90 10.05
N HIS A 149 -0.62 16.63 9.49
CA HIS A 149 0.57 16.04 8.88
C HIS A 149 1.84 16.44 9.63
N ARG A 150 2.43 15.48 10.31
CA ARG A 150 3.72 15.66 11.00
C ARG A 150 4.85 15.23 10.07
N ARG A 151 5.33 16.15 9.25
CA ARG A 151 6.32 15.87 8.18
C ARG A 151 7.62 15.30 8.71
N ASP A 152 8.06 15.76 9.88
CA ASP A 152 9.38 15.46 10.45
C ASP A 152 9.34 14.35 11.50
N VAL A 153 8.23 13.59 11.61
CA VAL A 153 8.06 12.59 12.65
C VAL A 153 9.15 11.49 12.62
N TYR A 154 9.67 11.17 11.43
CA TYR A 154 10.70 10.15 11.27
C TYR A 154 12.13 10.69 11.28
N THR A 155 12.33 11.98 11.14
CA THR A 155 13.65 12.63 11.07
C THR A 155 14.08 13.28 12.38
N GLY A 156 13.19 13.35 13.38
CA GLY A 156 13.47 13.91 14.70
C GLY A 156 13.59 15.43 14.77
N SER A 157 13.36 16.16 13.67
CA SER A 157 13.42 17.63 13.63
C SER A 157 12.14 18.33 14.14
N GLY A 158 11.13 17.56 14.54
CA GLY A 158 9.82 18.06 14.99
C GLY A 158 9.61 18.13 16.50
N ARG A 159 10.67 18.07 17.31
CA ARG A 159 10.58 18.23 18.77
C ARG A 159 11.17 19.56 19.23
N GLU A 160 10.63 20.66 18.74
CA GLU A 160 10.75 21.94 19.43
C GLU A 160 9.40 22.66 19.38
N ASN A 161 8.93 22.92 20.58
CA ASN A 161 7.86 23.86 20.99
C ASN A 161 6.41 23.39 20.89
N VAL A 162 5.99 22.89 22.03
CA VAL A 162 4.73 23.33 22.64
C VAL A 162 5.06 24.45 23.62
#